data_4b53226bf820e73fc68be5b8f0c37f0e
#
_entry.id   4b53226bf820e73fc68be5b8f0c37f0e
#
_cell.length_a   1.000
_cell.length_b   1.000
_cell.length_c   1.000
_cell.angle_alpha   90.00
_cell.angle_beta   90.00
_cell.angle_gamma   90.00
#
_symmetry.space_group_name_H-M   'P 1'
#
loop_
_entity.id
_entity.type
_entity.pdbx_description
1 polymer ?
#
loop_
_entity_poly.entity_id
_entity_poly.type
_entity_poly.pdbx_seq_one_letter_code
_entity_poly.pdbx_strand_id
1 'polypeptide(L)'
;IGSSGVIMPTSREELANAIQGYPAAPLVAGSTDFGLSITQQLKNVEKVISLSAMDSLKKCTKTEQSLIIGAGAPLNDIASPLLSAFPQLAELITRFASLPIRNQATLGGNIANASPIGDMPPALLALGASLHLDNGQQVRVIPLKGFFTGYRQTQLEKGEWISAIEIPLLSKDNNVAAYKISKRMEDDISAVCAVFNLTLVDGVVTSLQTGFGGVAATPETCPTLEGALIGKQWQSADCLHLGKQMLKDAFNPIDDVRASAAYRNQVLSNLWHRFWLENQANNAIETR
;
A
#
# COMPACT_ATOMS: atom_id res chain seq x y z
N ILE A 1 -29.43 13.79 24.95
CA ILE A 1 -28.36 12.77 24.90
C ILE A 1 -28.62 12.00 23.61
N GLY A 2 -27.88 12.33 22.54
CA GLY A 2 -27.98 11.61 21.28
C GLY A 2 -27.57 10.15 21.49
N SER A 3 -28.32 9.18 20.96
CA SER A 3 -27.98 7.76 21.06
C SER A 3 -26.74 7.52 20.18
N SER A 4 -25.57 7.45 20.80
CA SER A 4 -24.39 6.90 20.17
C SER A 4 -24.67 5.45 19.75
N GLY A 5 -24.29 5.04 18.54
CA GLY A 5 -24.61 3.70 18.06
C GLY A 5 -23.66 3.21 16.97
N VAL A 6 -23.59 1.87 16.89
CA VAL A 6 -22.90 1.16 15.83
C VAL A 6 -23.93 0.59 14.87
N ILE A 7 -23.80 0.88 13.59
CA ILE A 7 -24.59 0.28 12.52
C ILE A 7 -23.72 -0.83 11.92
N MET A 8 -24.25 -2.03 11.84
CA MET A 8 -23.51 -3.22 11.38
C MET A 8 -24.22 -3.88 10.19
N PRO A 9 -24.03 -3.37 8.96
CA PRO A 9 -24.59 -4.00 7.78
C PRO A 9 -23.98 -5.37 7.56
N THR A 10 -24.78 -6.30 7.03
CA THR A 10 -24.37 -7.66 6.67
C THR A 10 -24.40 -7.91 5.16
N SER A 11 -25.03 -7.00 4.42
CA SER A 11 -25.16 -7.08 2.96
C SER A 11 -24.76 -5.77 2.28
N ARG A 12 -24.48 -5.86 0.98
CA ARG A 12 -24.15 -4.73 0.12
C ARG A 12 -25.25 -3.65 0.14
N GLU A 13 -26.51 -4.09 0.11
CA GLU A 13 -27.68 -3.21 0.12
C GLU A 13 -27.82 -2.50 1.49
N GLU A 14 -27.68 -3.24 2.60
CA GLU A 14 -27.70 -2.65 3.94
C GLU A 14 -26.58 -1.64 4.14
N LEU A 15 -25.38 -1.90 3.60
CA LEU A 15 -24.27 -0.95 3.67
C LEU A 15 -24.58 0.34 2.88
N ALA A 16 -25.08 0.22 1.67
CA ALA A 16 -25.47 1.38 0.87
C ALA A 16 -26.54 2.22 1.57
N ASN A 17 -27.57 1.58 2.13
CA ASN A 17 -28.62 2.23 2.89
C ASN A 17 -28.09 2.90 4.15
N ALA A 18 -27.15 2.26 4.86
CA ALA A 18 -26.53 2.83 6.05
C ALA A 18 -25.71 4.09 5.71
N ILE A 19 -24.93 4.06 4.63
CA ILE A 19 -24.13 5.22 4.17
C ILE A 19 -25.05 6.36 3.74
N GLN A 20 -26.14 6.06 3.03
CA GLN A 20 -27.11 7.07 2.60
C GLN A 20 -27.86 7.69 3.80
N GLY A 21 -28.24 6.87 4.76
CA GLY A 21 -28.97 7.30 5.96
C GLY A 21 -28.10 8.08 6.96
N TYR A 22 -26.80 7.80 6.97
CA TYR A 22 -25.85 8.40 7.92
C TYR A 22 -24.55 8.86 7.20
N PRO A 23 -24.64 9.85 6.31
CA PRO A 23 -23.51 10.24 5.44
C PRO A 23 -22.32 10.85 6.18
N ALA A 24 -22.49 11.24 7.44
CA ALA A 24 -21.42 11.74 8.31
C ALA A 24 -20.78 10.64 9.17
N ALA A 25 -21.37 9.43 9.23
CA ALA A 25 -20.84 8.34 10.01
C ALA A 25 -19.62 7.74 9.30
N PRO A 26 -18.46 7.61 9.98
CA PRO A 26 -17.29 6.98 9.39
C PRO A 26 -17.52 5.49 9.16
N LEU A 27 -16.98 4.97 8.04
CA LEU A 27 -16.84 3.54 7.79
C LEU A 27 -15.66 3.01 8.60
N VAL A 28 -15.89 1.98 9.40
CA VAL A 28 -14.89 1.40 10.28
C VAL A 28 -14.77 -0.10 10.01
N ALA A 29 -13.59 -0.55 9.58
CA ALA A 29 -13.28 -1.98 9.43
C ALA A 29 -12.56 -2.48 10.69
N GLY A 30 -11.23 -2.49 10.71
CA GLY A 30 -10.42 -3.01 11.81
C GLY A 30 -10.21 -2.07 13.00
N SER A 31 -10.60 -0.80 12.88
CA SER A 31 -10.52 0.25 13.93
C SER A 31 -9.12 0.60 14.44
N THR A 32 -8.05 0.03 13.93
CA THR A 32 -6.68 0.20 14.45
C THR A 32 -6.11 1.61 14.27
N ASP A 33 -6.55 2.36 13.26
CA ASP A 33 -6.24 3.78 13.09
C ASP A 33 -7.41 4.66 13.59
N PHE A 34 -8.65 4.33 13.23
CA PHE A 34 -9.82 5.08 13.64
C PHE A 34 -9.95 5.16 15.18
N GLY A 35 -9.64 4.08 15.90
CA GLY A 35 -9.65 4.04 17.36
C GLY A 35 -8.78 5.13 18.02
N LEU A 36 -7.67 5.52 17.38
CA LEU A 36 -6.80 6.60 17.87
C LEU A 36 -7.50 7.96 17.86
N SER A 37 -8.45 8.18 16.97
CA SER A 37 -9.23 9.43 16.96
C SER A 37 -10.10 9.57 18.21
N ILE A 38 -10.52 8.46 18.79
CA ILE A 38 -11.29 8.42 20.05
C ILE A 38 -10.36 8.45 21.25
N THR A 39 -9.34 7.57 21.28
CA THR A 39 -8.51 7.36 22.48
C THR A 39 -7.44 8.43 22.67
N GLN A 40 -6.90 8.99 21.58
CA GLN A 40 -5.82 10.00 21.64
C GLN A 40 -6.30 11.41 21.30
N GLN A 41 -7.23 11.54 20.33
CA GLN A 41 -7.72 12.84 19.90
C GLN A 41 -9.03 13.25 20.62
N LEU A 42 -9.58 12.35 21.44
CA LEU A 42 -10.81 12.55 22.24
C LEU A 42 -12.00 13.01 21.38
N LYS A 43 -12.05 12.58 20.12
CA LYS A 43 -13.18 12.93 19.24
C LYS A 43 -14.46 12.26 19.73
N ASN A 44 -15.51 13.04 19.84
CA ASN A 44 -16.84 12.52 20.07
C ASN A 44 -17.40 11.97 18.74
N VAL A 45 -17.72 10.68 18.72
CA VAL A 45 -18.28 9.99 17.56
C VAL A 45 -19.66 9.45 17.93
N GLU A 46 -20.70 10.06 17.38
CA GLU A 46 -22.07 9.67 17.70
C GLU A 46 -22.46 8.36 17.04
N LYS A 47 -22.07 8.15 15.77
CA LYS A 47 -22.39 6.93 15.01
C LYS A 47 -21.20 6.49 14.16
N VAL A 48 -21.05 5.17 14.03
CA VAL A 48 -20.12 4.52 13.11
C VAL A 48 -20.84 3.45 12.31
N ILE A 49 -20.41 3.21 11.08
CA ILE A 49 -20.83 2.09 10.26
C ILE A 49 -19.69 1.07 10.28
N SER A 50 -19.90 -0.05 10.98
CA SER A 50 -18.91 -1.11 11.12
C SER A 50 -19.00 -2.10 9.97
N LEU A 51 -17.90 -2.34 9.29
CA LEU A 51 -17.81 -3.33 8.21
C LEU A 51 -17.49 -4.75 8.72
N SER A 52 -17.39 -4.95 10.03
CA SER A 52 -16.95 -6.23 10.63
C SER A 52 -17.87 -7.41 10.32
N ALA A 53 -19.18 -7.16 10.09
CA ALA A 53 -20.16 -8.18 9.74
C ALA A 53 -20.29 -8.42 8.22
N MET A 54 -19.53 -7.71 7.40
CA MET A 54 -19.55 -7.82 5.93
C MET A 54 -18.63 -8.96 5.45
N ASP A 55 -19.10 -10.21 5.50
CA ASP A 55 -18.29 -11.36 5.06
C ASP A 55 -17.89 -11.31 3.57
N SER A 56 -18.70 -10.63 2.76
CA SER A 56 -18.36 -10.39 1.36
C SER A 56 -17.05 -9.57 1.17
N LEU A 57 -16.73 -8.69 2.11
CA LEU A 57 -15.52 -7.87 2.11
C LEU A 57 -14.28 -8.59 2.68
N LYS A 58 -14.42 -9.84 3.17
CA LYS A 58 -13.30 -10.60 3.74
C LYS A 58 -12.75 -11.67 2.79
N LYS A 59 -13.39 -11.87 1.64
CA LYS A 59 -13.00 -12.91 0.68
C LYS A 59 -11.65 -12.61 0.05
N CYS A 60 -10.86 -13.67 -0.14
CA CYS A 60 -9.62 -13.63 -0.89
C CYS A 60 -9.70 -14.70 -2.00
N THR A 61 -9.58 -14.29 -3.26
CA THR A 61 -9.74 -15.16 -4.42
C THR A 61 -8.57 -14.99 -5.37
N LYS A 62 -7.90 -16.10 -5.69
CA LYS A 62 -6.86 -16.13 -6.71
C LYS A 62 -7.48 -16.57 -8.04
N THR A 63 -7.28 -15.78 -9.08
CA THR A 63 -7.61 -16.10 -10.47
C THR A 63 -6.35 -16.55 -11.22
N GLU A 64 -6.45 -16.77 -12.52
CA GLU A 64 -5.28 -17.03 -13.36
C GLU A 64 -4.40 -15.78 -13.55
N GLN A 65 -4.95 -14.58 -13.40
CA GLN A 65 -4.29 -13.31 -13.73
C GLN A 65 -4.06 -12.42 -12.50
N SER A 66 -4.83 -12.59 -11.43
CA SER A 66 -4.81 -11.68 -10.29
C SER A 66 -5.13 -12.37 -8.96
N LEU A 67 -4.72 -11.73 -7.87
CA LEU A 67 -5.19 -11.99 -6.52
C LEU A 67 -6.17 -10.88 -6.14
N ILE A 68 -7.43 -11.23 -5.86
CA ILE A 68 -8.47 -10.29 -5.48
C ILE A 68 -8.72 -10.44 -3.97
N ILE A 69 -8.52 -9.36 -3.23
CA ILE A 69 -8.63 -9.31 -1.77
C ILE A 69 -9.76 -8.38 -1.38
N GLY A 70 -10.74 -8.87 -0.65
CA GLY A 70 -11.81 -8.05 -0.07
C GLY A 70 -11.25 -7.02 0.89
N ALA A 71 -11.74 -5.79 0.81
CA ALA A 71 -11.18 -4.64 1.52
C ALA A 71 -11.27 -4.74 3.06
N GLY A 72 -12.22 -5.51 3.58
CA GLY A 72 -12.44 -5.78 5.00
C GLY A 72 -11.67 -6.99 5.55
N ALA A 73 -10.85 -7.67 4.72
CA ALA A 73 -10.05 -8.80 5.17
C ALA A 73 -8.91 -8.34 6.10
N PRO A 74 -8.77 -8.93 7.30
CA PRO A 74 -7.65 -8.65 8.19
C PRO A 74 -6.31 -9.01 7.53
N LEU A 75 -5.28 -8.21 7.79
CA LEU A 75 -3.96 -8.43 7.19
C LEU A 75 -3.36 -9.80 7.54
N ASN A 76 -3.62 -10.29 8.75
CA ASN A 76 -3.15 -11.60 9.16
C ASN A 76 -3.85 -12.75 8.42
N ASP A 77 -5.13 -12.60 8.10
CA ASP A 77 -5.91 -13.62 7.39
C ASP A 77 -5.50 -13.73 5.91
N ILE A 78 -5.09 -12.60 5.32
CA ILE A 78 -4.61 -12.57 3.93
C ILE A 78 -3.10 -12.80 3.80
N ALA A 79 -2.36 -12.87 4.89
CA ALA A 79 -0.89 -13.02 4.83
C ALA A 79 -0.48 -14.28 4.06
N SER A 80 -1.11 -15.43 4.31
CA SER A 80 -0.79 -16.68 3.61
C SER A 80 -1.08 -16.62 2.10
N PRO A 81 -2.28 -16.28 1.62
CA PRO A 81 -2.53 -16.18 0.18
C PRO A 81 -1.71 -15.06 -0.48
N LEU A 82 -1.46 -13.93 0.21
CA LEU A 82 -0.64 -12.85 -0.31
C LEU A 82 0.81 -13.29 -0.49
N LEU A 83 1.43 -13.93 0.50
CA LEU A 83 2.80 -14.41 0.42
C LEU A 83 2.97 -15.62 -0.49
N SER A 84 1.92 -16.42 -0.70
CA SER A 84 1.92 -17.47 -1.73
C SER A 84 1.96 -16.89 -3.15
N ALA A 85 1.36 -15.71 -3.36
CA ALA A 85 1.39 -15.03 -4.66
C ALA A 85 2.61 -14.10 -4.82
N PHE A 86 3.03 -13.47 -3.73
CA PHE A 86 4.10 -12.45 -3.70
C PHE A 86 5.07 -12.70 -2.53
N PRO A 87 5.89 -13.76 -2.59
CA PRO A 87 6.81 -14.11 -1.49
C PRO A 87 7.83 -13.00 -1.16
N GLN A 88 8.10 -12.14 -2.12
CA GLN A 88 9.00 -10.98 -1.97
C GLN A 88 8.51 -9.94 -0.94
N LEU A 89 7.22 -9.99 -0.57
CA LEU A 89 6.64 -9.12 0.46
C LEU A 89 6.80 -9.67 1.89
N ALA A 90 7.45 -10.82 2.08
CA ALA A 90 7.50 -11.50 3.37
C ALA A 90 8.07 -10.63 4.50
N GLU A 91 9.20 -9.95 4.26
CA GLU A 91 9.80 -9.07 5.26
C GLU A 91 8.88 -7.87 5.56
N LEU A 92 8.28 -7.27 4.53
CA LEU A 92 7.37 -6.13 4.70
C LEU A 92 6.16 -6.51 5.56
N ILE A 93 5.53 -7.65 5.29
CA ILE A 93 4.35 -8.14 6.03
C ILE A 93 4.73 -8.51 7.47
N THR A 94 5.86 -9.18 7.67
CA THR A 94 6.33 -9.56 9.01
C THR A 94 6.60 -8.33 9.88
N ARG A 95 7.18 -7.29 9.29
CA ARG A 95 7.51 -6.02 9.96
C ARG A 95 6.38 -5.00 9.98
N PHE A 96 5.23 -5.33 9.38
CA PHE A 96 4.05 -4.45 9.40
C PHE A 96 3.40 -4.49 10.77
N ALA A 97 3.48 -3.38 11.52
CA ALA A 97 2.88 -3.23 12.85
C ALA A 97 3.16 -4.45 13.78
N SER A 98 2.30 -4.71 14.75
CA SER A 98 2.35 -5.89 15.62
C SER A 98 1.29 -6.93 15.21
N LEU A 99 1.44 -8.17 15.70
CA LEU A 99 0.46 -9.22 15.43
C LEU A 99 -0.97 -8.85 15.86
N PRO A 100 -1.21 -8.27 17.06
CA PRO A 100 -2.56 -7.82 17.45
C PRO A 100 -3.14 -6.80 16.46
N ILE A 101 -2.31 -5.89 15.95
CA ILE A 101 -2.74 -4.92 14.94
C ILE A 101 -3.07 -5.62 13.62
N ARG A 102 -2.24 -6.54 13.13
CA ARG A 102 -2.50 -7.28 11.89
C ARG A 102 -3.75 -8.16 11.96
N ASN A 103 -4.13 -8.64 13.14
CA ASN A 103 -5.37 -9.40 13.35
C ASN A 103 -6.64 -8.56 13.17
N GLN A 104 -6.53 -7.24 13.22
CA GLN A 104 -7.65 -6.31 13.13
C GLN A 104 -7.57 -5.41 11.90
N ALA A 105 -6.37 -4.86 11.61
CA ALA A 105 -6.14 -3.96 10.50
C ALA A 105 -6.46 -4.65 9.17
N THR A 106 -7.17 -3.94 8.29
CA THR A 106 -7.58 -4.47 6.99
C THR A 106 -6.80 -3.79 5.86
N LEU A 107 -6.66 -4.49 4.73
CA LEU A 107 -5.97 -3.94 3.57
C LEU A 107 -6.69 -2.70 3.03
N GLY A 108 -8.02 -2.76 2.90
CA GLY A 108 -8.83 -1.61 2.46
C GLY A 108 -8.78 -0.44 3.44
N GLY A 109 -8.75 -0.72 4.76
CA GLY A 109 -8.59 0.32 5.79
C GLY A 109 -7.24 1.02 5.69
N ASN A 110 -6.16 0.28 5.44
CA ASN A 110 -4.82 0.85 5.26
C ASN A 110 -4.75 1.77 4.02
N ILE A 111 -5.42 1.39 2.92
CA ILE A 111 -5.50 2.21 1.71
C ILE A 111 -6.40 3.43 1.94
N ALA A 112 -7.63 3.24 2.47
CA ALA A 112 -8.60 4.31 2.65
C ALA A 112 -8.14 5.40 3.65
N ASN A 113 -7.31 5.02 4.62
CA ASN A 113 -6.68 5.97 5.55
C ASN A 113 -5.73 6.96 4.85
N ALA A 114 -5.27 6.63 3.64
CA ALA A 114 -4.41 7.46 2.79
C ALA A 114 -3.21 8.06 3.56
N SER A 115 -2.62 7.26 4.46
CA SER A 115 -1.45 7.67 5.22
C SER A 115 -0.21 7.72 4.32
N PRO A 116 0.58 8.82 4.34
CA PRO A 116 1.83 8.89 3.58
C PRO A 116 2.90 7.89 4.04
N ILE A 117 2.71 7.30 5.21
CA ILE A 117 3.65 6.35 5.85
C ILE A 117 3.07 4.94 5.98
N GLY A 118 1.94 4.65 5.31
CA GLY A 118 1.41 3.30 5.21
C GLY A 118 2.31 2.43 4.33
N ASP A 119 2.62 1.19 4.75
CA ASP A 119 3.56 0.32 4.04
C ASP A 119 2.92 -0.47 2.89
N MET A 120 1.61 -0.75 2.96
CA MET A 120 0.94 -1.51 1.90
C MET A 120 0.73 -0.72 0.61
N PRO A 121 0.34 0.59 0.63
CA PRO A 121 0.18 1.35 -0.59
C PRO A 121 1.41 1.37 -1.51
N PRO A 122 2.66 1.58 -1.05
CA PRO A 122 3.86 1.45 -1.89
C PRO A 122 4.00 0.09 -2.56
N ALA A 123 3.76 -1.01 -1.82
CA ALA A 123 3.83 -2.36 -2.39
C ALA A 123 2.77 -2.56 -3.48
N LEU A 124 1.55 -2.12 -3.22
CA LEU A 124 0.43 -2.23 -4.16
C LEU A 124 0.62 -1.35 -5.41
N LEU A 125 1.21 -0.15 -5.27
CA LEU A 125 1.58 0.71 -6.39
C LEU A 125 2.60 0.04 -7.30
N ALA A 126 3.67 -0.52 -6.73
CA ALA A 126 4.71 -1.22 -7.48
C ALA A 126 4.21 -2.52 -8.12
N LEU A 127 3.18 -3.15 -7.55
CA LEU A 127 2.53 -4.33 -8.13
C LEU A 127 1.42 -3.99 -9.14
N GLY A 128 1.14 -2.71 -9.39
CA GLY A 128 0.13 -2.29 -10.36
C GLY A 128 -1.30 -2.61 -9.94
N ALA A 129 -1.58 -2.59 -8.64
CA ALA A 129 -2.90 -2.91 -8.10
C ALA A 129 -4.00 -1.94 -8.55
N SER A 130 -5.22 -2.46 -8.63
CA SER A 130 -6.45 -1.70 -8.87
C SER A 130 -7.41 -1.81 -7.69
N LEU A 131 -8.28 -0.82 -7.54
CA LEU A 131 -9.31 -0.77 -6.52
C LEU A 131 -10.69 -0.96 -7.14
N HIS A 132 -11.50 -1.80 -6.53
CA HIS A 132 -12.92 -1.91 -6.82
C HIS A 132 -13.67 -0.98 -5.87
N LEU A 133 -14.23 0.10 -6.40
CA LEU A 133 -15.00 1.09 -5.65
C LEU A 133 -16.48 0.84 -5.90
N ASP A 134 -17.23 0.68 -4.84
CA ASP A 134 -18.64 0.30 -4.87
C ASP A 134 -19.50 1.39 -4.20
N ASN A 135 -20.67 1.69 -4.73
CA ASN A 135 -21.62 2.64 -4.16
C ASN A 135 -23.01 2.02 -3.91
N GLY A 136 -23.11 0.69 -3.96
CA GLY A 136 -24.36 -0.05 -3.81
C GLY A 136 -25.15 -0.26 -5.11
N GLN A 137 -24.91 0.56 -6.13
CA GLN A 137 -25.55 0.44 -7.44
C GLN A 137 -24.60 -0.16 -8.48
N GLN A 138 -23.40 0.39 -8.54
CA GLN A 138 -22.37 -0.02 -9.50
C GLN A 138 -21.00 -0.14 -8.81
N VAL A 139 -20.12 -0.91 -9.44
CA VAL A 139 -18.71 -1.01 -9.07
C VAL A 139 -17.90 -0.43 -10.22
N ARG A 140 -17.00 0.50 -9.89
CA ARG A 140 -15.98 0.98 -10.83
C ARG A 140 -14.60 0.48 -10.39
N VAL A 141 -13.79 0.10 -11.36
CA VAL A 141 -12.41 -0.34 -11.11
C VAL A 141 -11.46 0.73 -11.59
N ILE A 142 -10.58 1.16 -10.70
CA ILE A 142 -9.58 2.18 -11.01
C ILE A 142 -8.19 1.71 -10.59
N PRO A 143 -7.11 2.11 -11.28
CA PRO A 143 -5.77 1.84 -10.80
C PRO A 143 -5.52 2.53 -9.46
N LEU A 144 -4.75 1.90 -8.58
CA LEU A 144 -4.32 2.53 -7.32
C LEU A 144 -3.44 3.75 -7.59
N LYS A 145 -2.69 3.74 -8.70
CA LYS A 145 -1.92 4.90 -9.16
C LYS A 145 -2.85 6.08 -9.44
N GLY A 146 -2.63 7.18 -8.73
CA GLY A 146 -3.48 8.38 -8.78
C GLY A 146 -4.68 8.37 -7.82
N PHE A 147 -4.92 7.28 -7.08
CA PHE A 147 -6.02 7.23 -6.10
C PHE A 147 -5.85 8.23 -4.95
N PHE A 148 -4.62 8.46 -4.52
CA PHE A 148 -4.29 9.44 -3.48
C PHE A 148 -4.17 10.84 -4.09
N THR A 149 -5.05 11.77 -3.70
CA THR A 149 -5.14 13.11 -4.30
C THR A 149 -4.49 14.19 -3.44
N GLY A 150 -4.11 13.86 -2.21
CA GLY A 150 -3.47 14.75 -1.26
C GLY A 150 -3.33 14.11 0.12
N TYR A 151 -2.81 14.85 1.08
CA TYR A 151 -2.64 14.35 2.45
C TYR A 151 -3.96 13.86 3.02
N ARG A 152 -4.08 12.54 3.25
CA ARG A 152 -5.30 11.85 3.71
C ARG A 152 -6.53 12.13 2.83
N GLN A 153 -6.31 12.31 1.53
CA GLN A 153 -7.37 12.51 0.53
C GLN A 153 -7.28 11.45 -0.56
N THR A 154 -8.43 11.02 -1.05
CA THR A 154 -8.55 9.95 -2.06
C THR A 154 -9.57 10.32 -3.13
N GLN A 155 -9.62 9.51 -4.19
CA GLN A 155 -10.64 9.60 -5.24
C GLN A 155 -11.98 8.95 -4.88
N LEU A 156 -12.20 8.53 -3.63
CA LEU A 156 -13.51 8.04 -3.20
C LEU A 156 -14.56 9.14 -3.35
N GLU A 157 -15.62 8.83 -4.08
CA GLU A 157 -16.78 9.69 -4.21
C GLU A 157 -17.73 9.50 -3.01
N LYS A 158 -18.65 10.46 -2.85
CA LYS A 158 -19.64 10.38 -1.79
C LYS A 158 -20.49 9.11 -1.93
N GLY A 159 -20.53 8.31 -0.89
CA GLY A 159 -21.31 7.07 -0.88
C GLY A 159 -20.52 5.85 -1.34
N GLU A 160 -19.28 6.01 -1.82
CA GLU A 160 -18.44 4.89 -2.21
C GLU A 160 -17.66 4.30 -1.03
N TRP A 161 -17.35 3.02 -1.18
CA TRP A 161 -16.38 2.30 -0.34
C TRP A 161 -15.47 1.43 -1.20
N ILE A 162 -14.28 1.13 -0.71
CA ILE A 162 -13.41 0.13 -1.33
C ILE A 162 -14.02 -1.25 -1.03
N SER A 163 -14.41 -1.98 -2.06
CA SER A 163 -14.96 -3.33 -1.91
C SER A 163 -13.90 -4.41 -2.05
N ALA A 164 -12.93 -4.24 -2.94
CA ALA A 164 -11.82 -5.16 -3.13
C ALA A 164 -10.57 -4.44 -3.67
N ILE A 165 -9.44 -5.12 -3.51
CA ILE A 165 -8.14 -4.77 -4.09
C ILE A 165 -7.76 -5.91 -5.04
N GLU A 166 -7.48 -5.60 -6.28
CA GLU A 166 -7.03 -6.54 -7.30
C GLU A 166 -5.55 -6.32 -7.60
N ILE A 167 -4.75 -7.36 -7.43
CA ILE A 167 -3.30 -7.32 -7.61
C ILE A 167 -2.95 -8.27 -8.74
N PRO A 168 -2.40 -7.79 -9.87
CA PRO A 168 -1.93 -8.65 -10.96
C PRO A 168 -0.87 -9.63 -10.48
N LEU A 169 -0.95 -10.90 -10.93
CA LEU A 169 0.08 -11.88 -10.64
C LEU A 169 1.35 -11.56 -11.43
N LEU A 170 2.48 -11.81 -10.79
CA LEU A 170 3.79 -11.60 -11.41
C LEU A 170 4.11 -12.70 -12.41
N SER A 171 4.78 -12.34 -13.50
CA SER A 171 5.44 -13.29 -14.39
C SER A 171 6.78 -13.75 -13.78
N LYS A 172 7.39 -14.79 -14.38
CA LYS A 172 8.72 -15.26 -14.00
C LYS A 172 9.84 -14.23 -14.24
N ASP A 173 9.57 -13.25 -15.09
CA ASP A 173 10.56 -12.22 -15.49
C ASP A 173 10.54 -10.98 -14.57
N ASN A 174 9.59 -10.96 -13.61
CA ASN A 174 9.51 -9.89 -12.61
C ASN A 174 10.50 -10.13 -11.46
N ASN A 175 11.26 -9.09 -11.16
CA ASN A 175 12.13 -9.01 -9.99
C ASN A 175 11.56 -7.95 -9.04
N VAL A 176 11.01 -8.40 -7.92
CA VAL A 176 10.38 -7.51 -6.94
C VAL A 176 11.21 -7.49 -5.67
N ALA A 177 11.42 -6.30 -5.13
CA ALA A 177 11.97 -6.13 -3.78
C ALA A 177 11.20 -5.05 -3.02
N ALA A 178 10.92 -5.33 -1.76
CA ALA A 178 10.23 -4.43 -0.84
C ALA A 178 11.12 -4.14 0.37
N TYR A 179 11.38 -2.87 0.63
CA TYR A 179 12.27 -2.41 1.68
C TYR A 179 11.51 -1.52 2.66
N LYS A 180 11.56 -1.87 3.94
CA LYS A 180 11.05 -1.07 5.05
C LYS A 180 12.20 -0.57 5.91
N ILE A 181 12.39 0.73 5.99
CA ILE A 181 13.39 1.36 6.84
C ILE A 181 12.70 2.06 8.01
N SER A 182 13.01 1.61 9.20
CA SER A 182 12.48 2.11 10.46
C SER A 182 13.55 2.09 11.55
N LYS A 183 13.33 2.78 12.67
CA LYS A 183 14.28 2.82 13.78
C LYS A 183 14.34 1.51 14.57
N ARG A 184 13.20 0.82 14.67
CA ARG A 184 13.06 -0.47 15.34
C ARG A 184 12.69 -1.53 14.33
N MET A 185 13.00 -2.78 14.64
CA MET A 185 12.74 -3.91 13.77
C MET A 185 11.24 -4.20 13.65
N GLU A 186 10.53 -4.17 14.78
CA GLU A 186 9.12 -4.51 14.89
C GLU A 186 8.31 -3.32 15.41
N ASP A 187 7.03 -3.30 15.07
CA ASP A 187 6.00 -2.37 15.54
C ASP A 187 6.46 -0.91 15.45
N ASP A 188 7.04 -0.55 14.32
CA ASP A 188 7.54 0.80 14.07
C ASP A 188 7.09 1.35 12.74
N ILE A 189 6.86 2.65 12.72
CA ILE A 189 6.46 3.39 11.52
C ILE A 189 7.66 3.58 10.61
N SER A 190 7.49 3.33 9.32
CA SER A 190 8.54 3.51 8.33
C SER A 190 9.00 4.97 8.25
N ALA A 191 10.31 5.17 8.28
CA ALA A 191 10.92 6.39 7.78
C ALA A 191 10.80 6.44 6.25
N VAL A 192 11.12 5.31 5.59
CA VAL A 192 10.96 5.10 4.15
C VAL A 192 10.46 3.68 3.92
N CYS A 193 9.46 3.53 3.06
CA CYS A 193 9.10 2.27 2.42
C CYS A 193 9.35 2.42 0.91
N ALA A 194 10.13 1.51 0.31
CA ALA A 194 10.41 1.54 -1.12
C ALA A 194 10.20 0.15 -1.71
N VAL A 195 9.43 0.09 -2.79
CA VAL A 195 9.18 -1.15 -3.52
C VAL A 195 9.48 -0.95 -4.99
N PHE A 196 10.24 -1.87 -5.55
CA PHE A 196 10.60 -1.90 -6.96
C PHE A 196 10.11 -3.19 -7.58
N ASN A 197 9.55 -3.12 -8.77
CA ASN A 197 9.12 -4.23 -9.60
C ASN A 197 9.70 -4.06 -11.00
N LEU A 198 10.75 -4.80 -11.28
CA LEU A 198 11.55 -4.73 -12.50
C LEU A 198 11.26 -5.95 -13.37
N THR A 199 10.98 -5.74 -14.65
CA THR A 199 10.89 -6.82 -15.64
C THR A 199 12.08 -6.73 -16.58
N LEU A 200 12.81 -7.85 -16.71
CA LEU A 200 13.94 -7.97 -17.61
C LEU A 200 13.66 -9.03 -18.67
N VAL A 201 13.96 -8.69 -19.93
CA VAL A 201 14.00 -9.65 -21.04
C VAL A 201 15.40 -9.55 -21.66
N ASP A 202 16.13 -10.64 -21.67
CA ASP A 202 17.52 -10.71 -22.15
C ASP A 202 18.45 -9.64 -21.53
N GLY A 203 18.23 -9.36 -20.23
CA GLY A 203 18.99 -8.36 -19.49
C GLY A 203 18.59 -6.89 -19.77
N VAL A 204 17.64 -6.68 -20.65
CA VAL A 204 17.09 -5.35 -21.00
C VAL A 204 15.88 -5.04 -20.14
N VAL A 205 15.79 -3.84 -19.60
CA VAL A 205 14.63 -3.34 -18.85
C VAL A 205 13.45 -3.17 -19.79
N THR A 206 12.41 -3.96 -19.63
CA THR A 206 11.15 -3.85 -20.39
C THR A 206 10.04 -3.17 -19.59
N SER A 207 10.10 -3.24 -18.26
CA SER A 207 9.19 -2.53 -17.36
C SER A 207 9.88 -2.24 -16.03
N LEU A 208 9.56 -1.11 -15.44
CA LEU A 208 9.85 -0.80 -14.06
C LEU A 208 8.60 -0.14 -13.47
N GLN A 209 8.14 -0.64 -12.35
CA GLN A 209 7.10 -0.02 -11.53
C GLN A 209 7.67 0.24 -10.14
N THR A 210 7.29 1.34 -9.54
CA THR A 210 7.83 1.78 -8.26
C THR A 210 6.72 2.15 -7.29
N GLY A 211 7.00 2.04 -6.00
CA GLY A 211 6.11 2.54 -4.97
C GLY A 211 6.90 3.02 -3.74
N PHE A 212 6.56 4.20 -3.25
CA PHE A 212 7.29 4.86 -2.17
C PHE A 212 6.34 5.38 -1.10
N GLY A 213 6.72 5.19 0.16
CA GLY A 213 6.08 5.75 1.34
C GLY A 213 7.05 6.52 2.19
N GLY A 214 6.58 7.56 2.88
CA GLY A 214 7.39 8.42 3.74
C GLY A 214 8.21 9.49 3.00
N VAL A 215 7.96 9.69 1.72
CA VAL A 215 8.76 10.58 0.86
C VAL A 215 8.01 11.83 0.39
N ALA A 216 6.68 11.82 0.52
CA ALA A 216 5.79 12.91 0.12
C ALA A 216 4.53 12.94 1.01
N ALA A 217 3.58 13.81 0.70
CA ALA A 217 2.29 13.89 1.40
C ALA A 217 1.36 12.69 1.09
N THR A 218 1.65 11.92 0.05
CA THR A 218 0.95 10.73 -0.40
C THR A 218 1.92 9.58 -0.67
N PRO A 219 1.46 8.33 -0.70
CA PRO A 219 2.22 7.26 -1.35
C PRO A 219 2.45 7.59 -2.83
N GLU A 220 3.69 7.43 -3.31
CA GLU A 220 4.09 7.91 -4.64
C GLU A 220 4.68 6.81 -5.51
N THR A 221 4.71 7.07 -6.82
CA THR A 221 5.52 6.37 -7.82
C THR A 221 6.57 7.33 -8.39
N CYS A 222 7.55 6.83 -9.14
CA CYS A 222 8.53 7.69 -9.83
C CYS A 222 8.48 7.47 -11.36
N PRO A 223 7.47 8.00 -12.08
CA PRO A 223 7.30 7.78 -13.52
C PRO A 223 8.51 8.21 -14.36
N THR A 224 9.23 9.23 -13.92
CA THR A 224 10.46 9.69 -14.60
C THR A 224 11.55 8.63 -14.57
N LEU A 225 11.78 7.97 -13.43
CA LEU A 225 12.70 6.84 -13.31
C LEU A 225 12.20 5.63 -14.09
N GLU A 226 10.91 5.30 -13.93
CA GLU A 226 10.27 4.19 -14.64
C GLU A 226 10.50 4.29 -16.14
N GLY A 227 10.24 5.46 -16.76
CA GLY A 227 10.42 5.68 -18.19
C GLY A 227 11.88 5.76 -18.64
N ALA A 228 12.75 6.35 -17.81
CA ALA A 228 14.15 6.57 -18.17
C ALA A 228 14.99 5.29 -18.30
N LEU A 229 14.54 4.18 -17.70
CA LEU A 229 15.24 2.89 -17.69
C LEU A 229 14.79 1.93 -18.78
N ILE A 230 13.62 2.16 -19.39
CA ILE A 230 13.10 1.29 -20.46
C ILE A 230 14.11 1.21 -21.62
N GLY A 231 14.40 -0.02 -22.07
CA GLY A 231 15.34 -0.30 -23.16
C GLY A 231 16.81 -0.30 -22.74
N LYS A 232 17.15 -0.02 -21.48
CA LYS A 232 18.54 -0.04 -21.01
C LYS A 232 18.95 -1.44 -20.58
N GLN A 233 20.25 -1.75 -20.76
CA GLN A 233 20.87 -2.95 -20.18
C GLN A 233 20.98 -2.79 -18.66
N TRP A 234 20.33 -3.66 -17.92
CA TRP A 234 20.24 -3.57 -16.45
C TRP A 234 21.61 -3.57 -15.75
N GLN A 235 22.53 -4.39 -16.22
CA GLN A 235 23.87 -4.53 -15.63
C GLN A 235 24.78 -3.32 -15.87
N SER A 236 24.35 -2.36 -16.70
CA SER A 236 25.09 -1.15 -16.94
C SER A 236 25.19 -0.28 -15.68
N ALA A 237 26.38 0.26 -15.41
CA ALA A 237 26.57 1.26 -14.37
C ALA A 237 25.69 2.49 -14.57
N ASP A 238 25.28 2.78 -15.80
CA ASP A 238 24.36 3.88 -16.10
C ASP A 238 22.99 3.69 -15.43
N CYS A 239 22.46 2.47 -15.37
CA CYS A 239 21.20 2.19 -14.67
C CYS A 239 21.33 2.47 -13.17
N LEU A 240 22.45 2.08 -12.55
CA LEU A 240 22.75 2.38 -11.15
C LEU A 240 22.82 3.91 -10.92
N HIS A 241 23.67 4.60 -11.68
CA HIS A 241 23.93 6.02 -11.47
C HIS A 241 22.69 6.88 -11.74
N LEU A 242 21.97 6.59 -12.82
CA LEU A 242 20.74 7.29 -13.18
C LEU A 242 19.67 7.16 -12.08
N GLY A 243 19.41 5.94 -11.62
CA GLY A 243 18.41 5.73 -10.58
C GLY A 243 18.79 6.34 -9.24
N LYS A 244 20.08 6.28 -8.85
CA LYS A 244 20.57 6.97 -7.64
C LYS A 244 20.36 8.48 -7.69
N GLN A 245 20.69 9.09 -8.82
CA GLN A 245 20.54 10.53 -9.00
C GLN A 245 19.08 10.93 -9.02
N MET A 246 18.25 10.24 -9.83
CA MET A 246 16.84 10.58 -9.96
C MET A 246 16.09 10.42 -8.64
N LEU A 247 16.30 9.34 -7.89
CA LEU A 247 15.62 9.13 -6.63
C LEU A 247 16.08 10.06 -5.50
N LYS A 248 17.31 10.59 -5.57
CA LYS A 248 17.78 11.58 -4.60
C LYS A 248 16.97 12.87 -4.67
N ASP A 249 16.52 13.23 -5.87
CA ASP A 249 15.88 14.52 -6.16
C ASP A 249 14.39 14.38 -6.55
N ALA A 250 13.85 13.14 -6.52
CA ALA A 250 12.49 12.85 -6.97
C ALA A 250 11.40 13.41 -6.06
N PHE A 251 11.68 13.53 -4.76
CA PHE A 251 10.66 13.83 -3.76
C PHE A 251 11.12 14.89 -2.77
N ASN A 252 10.12 15.51 -2.12
CA ASN A 252 10.33 16.52 -1.08
C ASN A 252 9.75 16.04 0.27
N PRO A 253 10.42 15.08 0.93
CA PRO A 253 9.98 14.60 2.23
C PRO A 253 10.11 15.67 3.30
N ILE A 254 9.33 15.54 4.37
CA ILE A 254 9.41 16.41 5.55
C ILE A 254 10.45 15.90 6.54
N ASP A 255 10.94 16.80 7.38
CA ASP A 255 11.60 16.45 8.65
C ASP A 255 10.55 16.12 9.70
N ASP A 256 10.68 15.01 10.38
CA ASP A 256 9.83 14.63 11.50
C ASP A 256 10.63 13.84 12.57
N VAL A 257 9.93 13.39 13.61
CA VAL A 257 10.53 12.60 14.70
C VAL A 257 11.15 11.28 14.25
N ARG A 258 10.82 10.79 13.05
CA ARG A 258 11.31 9.52 12.51
C ARG A 258 12.60 9.69 11.73
N ALA A 259 12.67 10.71 10.88
CA ALA A 259 13.83 10.95 10.03
C ALA A 259 13.82 12.38 9.44
N SER A 260 15.01 12.89 9.12
CA SER A 260 15.15 14.12 8.34
C SER A 260 14.85 13.86 6.84
N ALA A 261 14.47 14.91 6.12
CA ALA A 261 14.30 14.90 4.67
C ALA A 261 15.56 14.42 3.95
N ALA A 262 16.72 14.93 4.37
CA ALA A 262 18.02 14.54 3.80
C ALA A 262 18.31 13.04 3.99
N TYR A 263 17.99 12.47 5.15
CA TYR A 263 18.14 11.04 5.42
C TYR A 263 17.21 10.21 4.48
N ARG A 264 15.94 10.60 4.34
CA ARG A 264 14.98 9.88 3.48
C ARG A 264 15.42 9.85 2.03
N ASN A 265 15.89 10.98 1.48
CA ASN A 265 16.40 11.07 0.11
C ASN A 265 17.68 10.23 -0.07
N GLN A 266 18.58 10.25 0.91
CA GLN A 266 19.78 9.41 0.86
C GLN A 266 19.45 7.93 0.93
N VAL A 267 18.49 7.55 1.76
CA VAL A 267 18.01 6.16 1.90
C VAL A 267 17.41 5.67 0.57
N LEU A 268 16.58 6.46 -0.10
CA LEU A 268 16.03 6.08 -1.41
C LEU A 268 17.13 5.74 -2.43
N SER A 269 18.13 6.61 -2.52
CA SER A 269 19.30 6.41 -3.40
C SER A 269 20.08 5.14 -3.03
N ASN A 270 20.20 4.83 -1.74
CA ASN A 270 20.88 3.62 -1.27
C ASN A 270 20.06 2.35 -1.49
N LEU A 271 18.74 2.41 -1.32
CA LEU A 271 17.83 1.29 -1.59
C LEU A 271 17.79 0.94 -3.08
N TRP A 272 17.88 1.93 -3.96
CA TRP A 272 18.07 1.68 -5.39
C TRP A 272 19.39 0.97 -5.68
N HIS A 273 20.48 1.40 -5.03
CA HIS A 273 21.79 0.75 -5.17
C HIS A 273 21.74 -0.71 -4.72
N ARG A 274 21.10 -0.97 -3.56
CA ARG A 274 20.88 -2.30 -3.04
C ARG A 274 20.07 -3.15 -4.04
N PHE A 275 18.94 -2.63 -4.53
CA PHE A 275 18.09 -3.31 -5.51
C PHE A 275 18.86 -3.64 -6.79
N TRP A 276 19.67 -2.70 -7.28
CA TRP A 276 20.52 -2.93 -8.46
C TRP A 276 21.54 -4.06 -8.21
N LEU A 277 22.19 -4.08 -7.07
CA LEU A 277 23.13 -5.13 -6.68
C LEU A 277 22.44 -6.50 -6.56
N GLU A 278 21.29 -6.57 -5.90
CA GLU A 278 20.55 -7.83 -5.68
C GLU A 278 20.08 -8.47 -7.00
N ASN A 279 19.96 -7.69 -8.07
CA ASN A 279 19.50 -8.16 -9.39
C ASN A 279 20.63 -8.24 -10.44
N GLN A 280 21.90 -8.34 -10.02
CA GLN A 280 23.02 -8.63 -10.93
C GLN A 280 23.12 -10.13 -11.20
N ALA A 281 23.45 -10.51 -12.45
CA ALA A 281 23.51 -11.91 -12.89
C ALA A 281 24.48 -12.81 -12.08
N ASN A 282 25.50 -12.21 -11.45
CA ASN A 282 26.54 -12.94 -10.70
C ASN A 282 26.54 -12.58 -9.21
N ASN A 283 25.40 -12.13 -8.67
CA ASN A 283 25.40 -11.62 -7.32
C ASN A 283 25.20 -12.73 -6.29
N ALA A 284 26.24 -13.00 -5.50
CA ALA A 284 26.19 -13.84 -4.30
C ALA A 284 26.06 -13.00 -3.01
N ILE A 285 25.63 -11.73 -3.09
CA ILE A 285 25.50 -10.89 -1.92
C ILE A 285 24.18 -11.22 -1.21
N GLU A 286 24.27 -11.98 -0.13
CA GLU A 286 23.20 -12.04 0.87
C GLU A 286 23.18 -10.71 1.63
N THR A 287 22.27 -9.83 1.24
CA THR A 287 22.03 -8.60 1.98
C THR A 287 21.00 -8.89 3.08
N ARG A 288 21.49 -9.20 4.26
CA ARG A 288 20.68 -9.32 5.50
C ARG A 288 20.47 -7.98 6.14
#